data_362ecfeb9d2f0b28ec43f58ac3ccb8b1
#
_entry.id   362ecfeb9d2f0b28ec43f58ac3ccb8b1
#
_cell.length_a   1.000
_cell.length_b   1.000
_cell.length_c   1.000
_cell.angle_alpha   90.00
_cell.angle_beta   90.00
_cell.angle_gamma   90.00
#
_symmetry.space_group_name_H-M   'P 1'
#
loop_
_entity.id
_entity.type
_entity.pdbx_description
1 polymer ?
#
loop_
_entity_poly.entity_id
_entity_poly.type
_entity_poly.pdbx_seq_one_letter_code
_entity_poly.pdbx_strand_id
1 'polypeptide(L)'
;MKKIFHSLLVLLCTAALLCGAVLPAFAEGAPANGSININKAANGETYDIYRIFDLESYTTGENGKYSYTLSEKWANVGFGTADAFTTYFKLENGYVYPKNESSYNDSATAAEFAVKALAFAKEKKIDNDGSQEATNGSVAFTGLTLGYYLVDTSLGTLCSLTTTNPTVRIDEKNSVPDIEKNIVENNQLVSSNNATIGSTINYQVTIHAKKGATGYVLTDTLSAGLTFNNDVKVKIGETSYTSPADYTVATGTSNDFTVTFNQSILDKLTGNTDILVTYSATLNKDAVIHDGVNKNTVKLHYGNNSETTEKTTSTSTYKFDLVKTDASNTLLAGAKFKLYDSQEGGKEIKLTEVNDHTYRPAVGDEKGDDIVTIGNAPITIQGLANGTYWLEEIQQPAGYNKLTERKSVKLENGNNIATMEGTTYNPANNGGLHIVNQSGTVLPGTGGMGTTLFYIVGGGLMVAAFVLLIAKKRMENKD
;
A
#
# COMPACT_ATOMS: atom_id res chain seq x y z
N MET A 1 -53.79 27.33 -62.32
CA MET A 1 -54.18 26.78 -61.00
C MET A 1 -52.98 26.65 -60.01
N LYS A 2 -51.76 26.61 -60.45
CA LYS A 2 -50.59 26.50 -59.51
C LYS A 2 -50.15 27.82 -58.83
N LYS A 3 -50.53 28.98 -59.35
CA LYS A 3 -50.11 30.27 -58.76
C LYS A 3 -51.09 30.79 -57.69
N ILE A 4 -52.28 30.26 -57.58
CA ILE A 4 -53.25 30.66 -56.57
C ILE A 4 -53.06 29.93 -55.28
N PHE A 5 -52.51 28.73 -55.32
CA PHE A 5 -52.22 27.94 -54.12
C PHE A 5 -51.01 28.47 -53.31
N HIS A 6 -50.05 29.08 -53.98
CA HIS A 6 -48.86 29.67 -53.28
C HIS A 6 -49.25 30.99 -52.57
N SER A 7 -50.18 31.78 -53.11
CA SER A 7 -50.63 33.02 -52.45
C SER A 7 -51.50 32.73 -51.21
N LEU A 8 -52.21 31.63 -51.19
CA LEU A 8 -53.04 31.27 -50.04
C LEU A 8 -52.26 30.70 -48.91
N LEU A 9 -51.16 29.98 -49.22
CA LEU A 9 -50.27 29.41 -48.20
C LEU A 9 -49.44 30.49 -47.52
N VAL A 10 -49.00 31.50 -48.27
CA VAL A 10 -48.24 32.65 -47.73
C VAL A 10 -49.12 33.54 -46.87
N LEU A 11 -50.46 33.68 -47.24
CA LEU A 11 -51.41 34.50 -46.45
C LEU A 11 -51.77 33.80 -45.12
N LEU A 12 -51.83 32.47 -45.09
CA LEU A 12 -52.03 31.72 -43.84
C LEU A 12 -50.84 31.76 -42.90
N CYS A 13 -49.65 31.76 -43.43
CA CYS A 13 -48.39 31.89 -42.59
C CYS A 13 -48.20 33.32 -42.06
N THR A 14 -48.64 34.36 -42.82
CA THR A 14 -48.50 35.75 -42.34
C THR A 14 -49.61 36.14 -41.36
N ALA A 15 -50.76 35.48 -41.38
CA ALA A 15 -51.84 35.70 -40.39
C ALA A 15 -51.52 35.03 -39.03
N ALA A 16 -50.68 33.97 -39.03
CA ALA A 16 -50.20 33.33 -37.79
C ALA A 16 -49.10 34.14 -37.11
N LEU A 17 -48.44 35.08 -37.81
CA LEU A 17 -47.35 35.90 -37.24
C LEU A 17 -47.83 37.24 -36.62
N LEU A 18 -49.11 37.60 -36.72
CA LEU A 18 -49.66 38.89 -36.23
C LEU A 18 -50.56 38.76 -34.99
N CYS A 19 -50.76 37.56 -34.43
CA CYS A 19 -51.38 37.36 -33.14
C CYS A 19 -50.37 36.81 -32.11
N GLY A 20 -49.22 37.47 -32.01
CA GLY A 20 -48.30 37.28 -30.86
C GLY A 20 -48.86 38.01 -29.64
N ALA A 21 -50.02 37.65 -29.19
CA ALA A 21 -50.40 37.86 -27.80
C ALA A 21 -49.47 36.98 -26.98
N VAL A 22 -48.57 37.59 -26.24
CA VAL A 22 -47.81 36.95 -25.16
C VAL A 22 -48.88 36.47 -24.16
N LEU A 23 -49.44 35.27 -24.39
CA LEU A 23 -50.22 34.61 -23.36
C LEU A 23 -49.20 34.12 -22.34
N PRO A 24 -49.33 34.51 -21.05
CA PRO A 24 -48.55 33.85 -20.02
C PRO A 24 -48.95 32.37 -20.08
N ALA A 25 -48.03 31.51 -20.44
CA ALA A 25 -48.27 30.07 -20.32
C ALA A 25 -48.30 29.76 -18.82
N PHE A 26 -49.53 29.63 -18.29
CA PHE A 26 -49.72 29.05 -16.98
C PHE A 26 -49.40 27.56 -17.13
N ALA A 27 -48.24 27.16 -16.62
CA ALA A 27 -47.87 25.77 -16.67
C ALA A 27 -48.63 25.01 -15.58
N GLU A 28 -49.65 24.30 -15.94
CA GLU A 28 -50.06 23.11 -15.19
C GLU A 28 -48.93 22.07 -15.40
N GLY A 29 -47.87 22.18 -14.61
CA GLY A 29 -46.64 21.40 -14.67
C GLY A 29 -45.78 21.75 -15.89
N ALA A 30 -44.61 22.34 -15.69
CA ALA A 30 -43.65 22.57 -16.77
C ALA A 30 -43.37 21.24 -17.51
N PRO A 31 -43.31 21.25 -18.87
CA PRO A 31 -43.22 20.00 -19.64
C PRO A 31 -42.00 19.20 -19.24
N ALA A 32 -42.17 17.89 -19.04
CA ALA A 32 -41.12 16.95 -18.67
C ALA A 32 -40.22 16.60 -19.88
N ASN A 33 -39.50 17.57 -20.41
CA ASN A 33 -38.59 17.40 -21.55
C ASN A 33 -37.21 17.93 -21.32
N GLY A 34 -36.86 18.21 -20.07
CA GLY A 34 -35.53 18.64 -19.65
C GLY A 34 -34.53 17.50 -19.63
N SER A 35 -33.24 17.81 -19.83
CA SER A 35 -32.15 16.85 -19.67
C SER A 35 -30.89 17.49 -19.08
N ILE A 36 -30.22 16.75 -18.26
CA ILE A 36 -28.90 17.12 -17.69
C ILE A 36 -27.91 16.02 -18.10
N ASN A 37 -26.86 16.42 -18.82
CA ASN A 37 -25.80 15.52 -19.24
C ASN A 37 -24.50 15.92 -18.54
N ILE A 38 -23.92 14.99 -17.78
CA ILE A 38 -22.65 15.18 -17.09
C ILE A 38 -21.58 14.45 -17.88
N ASN A 39 -20.60 15.18 -18.41
CA ASN A 39 -19.43 14.64 -19.10
C ASN A 39 -18.25 14.58 -18.15
N LYS A 40 -17.26 13.74 -18.46
CA LYS A 40 -16.07 13.49 -17.63
C LYS A 40 -16.43 13.03 -16.22
N ALA A 41 -17.58 12.40 -16.06
CA ALA A 41 -18.01 11.81 -14.81
C ALA A 41 -17.05 10.69 -14.37
N ALA A 42 -16.80 10.56 -13.07
CA ALA A 42 -15.98 9.49 -12.54
C ALA A 42 -16.74 8.15 -12.65
N ASN A 43 -16.19 7.17 -13.36
CA ASN A 43 -16.82 5.86 -13.52
C ASN A 43 -17.06 5.18 -12.18
N GLY A 44 -18.27 4.61 -12.00
CA GLY A 44 -18.68 3.97 -10.75
C GLY A 44 -19.21 4.95 -9.70
N GLU A 45 -19.04 6.27 -9.89
CA GLU A 45 -19.62 7.27 -9.00
C GLU A 45 -21.09 7.47 -9.28
N THR A 46 -21.89 7.59 -8.22
CA THR A 46 -23.32 7.88 -8.33
C THR A 46 -23.55 9.38 -8.27
N TYR A 47 -24.29 9.89 -9.23
CA TYR A 47 -24.71 11.29 -9.32
C TYR A 47 -26.19 11.42 -8.99
N ASP A 48 -26.48 12.27 -8.00
CA ASP A 48 -27.86 12.60 -7.62
C ASP A 48 -28.20 14.00 -8.11
N ILE A 49 -29.46 14.20 -8.52
CA ILE A 49 -29.98 15.51 -8.87
C ILE A 49 -31.12 15.88 -7.94
N TYR A 50 -31.19 17.17 -7.60
CA TYR A 50 -32.23 17.72 -6.72
C TYR A 50 -32.82 18.95 -7.35
N ARG A 51 -34.12 18.97 -7.60
CA ARG A 51 -34.84 20.16 -8.05
C ARG A 51 -35.14 21.06 -6.85
N ILE A 52 -34.36 22.15 -6.74
CA ILE A 52 -34.47 23.10 -5.64
C ILE A 52 -35.65 24.02 -5.85
N PHE A 53 -35.80 24.56 -7.10
CA PHE A 53 -36.89 25.48 -7.45
C PHE A 53 -37.71 24.93 -8.61
N ASP A 54 -39.01 25.06 -8.50
CA ASP A 54 -39.94 24.74 -9.53
C ASP A 54 -40.14 25.93 -10.47
N LEU A 55 -40.13 25.70 -11.79
CA LEU A 55 -40.44 26.74 -12.78
C LEU A 55 -41.96 26.89 -12.88
N GLU A 56 -42.50 28.00 -12.32
CA GLU A 56 -43.93 28.26 -12.23
C GLU A 56 -44.44 28.91 -13.49
N SER A 57 -43.75 29.92 -14.00
CA SER A 57 -44.16 30.61 -15.23
C SER A 57 -42.96 31.15 -15.99
N TYR A 58 -43.12 31.35 -17.30
CA TYR A 58 -42.06 31.85 -18.17
C TYR A 58 -42.61 32.60 -19.39
N THR A 59 -41.78 33.48 -19.95
CA THR A 59 -41.99 34.06 -21.27
C THR A 59 -41.06 33.45 -22.29
N THR A 60 -41.49 33.26 -23.52
CA THR A 60 -40.67 32.75 -24.62
C THR A 60 -39.89 33.90 -25.29
N GLY A 61 -38.69 33.61 -25.86
CA GLY A 61 -37.85 34.56 -26.59
C GLY A 61 -36.47 34.75 -26.00
N GLU A 62 -35.59 35.49 -26.69
CA GLU A 62 -34.20 35.68 -26.30
C GLU A 62 -34.00 36.36 -24.93
N ASN A 63 -34.96 37.12 -24.44
CA ASN A 63 -34.98 37.76 -23.12
C ASN A 63 -36.08 37.14 -22.22
N GLY A 64 -36.25 35.84 -22.25
CA GLY A 64 -37.22 35.13 -21.44
C GLY A 64 -37.10 35.45 -19.96
N LYS A 65 -38.26 35.73 -19.31
CA LYS A 65 -38.34 35.89 -17.85
C LYS A 65 -38.87 34.59 -17.28
N TYR A 66 -38.32 34.20 -16.16
CA TYR A 66 -38.62 32.96 -15.47
C TYR A 66 -39.02 33.25 -14.02
N SER A 67 -40.09 32.64 -13.55
CA SER A 67 -40.59 32.76 -12.19
C SER A 67 -40.46 31.40 -11.50
N TYR A 68 -39.89 31.40 -10.35
CA TYR A 68 -39.62 30.17 -9.60
C TYR A 68 -40.27 30.20 -8.23
N THR A 69 -40.76 29.04 -7.77
CA THR A 69 -41.16 28.77 -6.39
C THR A 69 -40.21 27.78 -5.77
N LEU A 70 -40.13 27.73 -4.44
CA LEU A 70 -39.35 26.73 -3.74
C LEU A 70 -40.07 25.36 -3.89
N SER A 71 -39.33 24.35 -4.30
CA SER A 71 -39.88 23.00 -4.44
C SER A 71 -40.39 22.46 -3.09
N GLU A 72 -41.47 21.72 -3.09
CA GLU A 72 -42.20 21.31 -1.90
C GLU A 72 -41.30 20.54 -0.91
N LYS A 73 -40.50 19.61 -1.40
CA LYS A 73 -39.61 18.80 -0.54
C LYS A 73 -38.53 19.64 0.16
N TRP A 74 -38.09 20.76 -0.44
CA TRP A 74 -37.18 21.70 0.18
C TRP A 74 -37.89 22.65 1.14
N ALA A 75 -39.10 23.10 0.78
CA ALA A 75 -39.93 23.93 1.63
C ALA A 75 -40.32 23.20 2.93
N ASN A 76 -40.70 21.93 2.86
CA ASN A 76 -41.14 21.12 3.99
C ASN A 76 -40.08 20.88 5.04
N VAL A 77 -38.77 20.96 4.68
CA VAL A 77 -37.64 20.83 5.61
C VAL A 77 -37.09 22.19 6.05
N GLY A 78 -37.77 23.29 5.74
CA GLY A 78 -37.42 24.64 6.19
C GLY A 78 -36.28 25.30 5.43
N PHE A 79 -35.97 24.87 4.20
CA PHE A 79 -34.87 25.45 3.42
C PHE A 79 -35.03 26.95 3.19
N GLY A 80 -36.24 27.44 2.93
CA GLY A 80 -36.54 28.86 2.66
C GLY A 80 -36.19 29.81 3.82
N THR A 81 -35.98 29.30 5.02
CA THR A 81 -35.54 30.08 6.21
C THR A 81 -34.13 29.75 6.66
N ALA A 82 -33.50 28.75 6.07
CA ALA A 82 -32.13 28.34 6.40
C ALA A 82 -31.08 29.33 5.86
N ASP A 83 -29.96 29.49 6.55
CA ASP A 83 -28.84 30.33 6.13
C ASP A 83 -28.31 29.94 4.75
N ALA A 84 -28.37 28.64 4.41
CA ALA A 84 -28.01 28.11 3.10
C ALA A 84 -28.83 28.73 1.96
N PHE A 85 -30.07 29.15 2.22
CA PHE A 85 -30.94 29.83 1.26
C PHE A 85 -30.91 31.35 1.46
N THR A 86 -31.16 31.85 2.68
CA THR A 86 -31.37 33.28 2.97
C THR A 86 -30.15 34.14 2.77
N THR A 87 -28.95 33.56 2.68
CA THR A 87 -27.74 34.25 2.28
C THR A 87 -27.79 34.73 0.82
N TYR A 88 -28.45 33.96 -0.06
CA TYR A 88 -28.42 34.15 -1.53
C TYR A 88 -29.78 34.59 -2.11
N PHE A 89 -30.87 34.13 -1.53
CA PHE A 89 -32.23 34.31 -2.00
C PHE A 89 -33.14 34.83 -0.92
N LYS A 90 -34.30 35.34 -1.36
CA LYS A 90 -35.43 35.69 -0.51
C LYS A 90 -36.73 35.15 -1.13
N LEU A 91 -37.73 34.88 -0.28
CA LEU A 91 -39.09 34.56 -0.71
C LEU A 91 -39.99 35.77 -0.56
N GLU A 92 -40.62 36.19 -1.62
CA GLU A 92 -41.64 37.24 -1.61
C GLU A 92 -42.90 36.72 -2.30
N ASN A 93 -44.01 36.69 -1.58
CA ASN A 93 -45.30 36.14 -2.04
C ASN A 93 -45.20 34.70 -2.59
N GLY A 94 -44.32 33.88 -1.99
CA GLY A 94 -44.06 32.49 -2.40
C GLY A 94 -43.05 32.32 -3.53
N TYR A 95 -42.60 33.39 -4.16
CA TYR A 95 -41.66 33.35 -5.26
C TYR A 95 -40.22 33.60 -4.80
N VAL A 96 -39.26 32.94 -5.48
CA VAL A 96 -37.83 33.04 -5.21
C VAL A 96 -37.21 34.22 -5.96
N TYR A 97 -36.52 35.09 -5.24
CA TYR A 97 -35.79 36.22 -5.77
C TYR A 97 -34.35 36.19 -5.30
N PRO A 98 -33.36 36.58 -6.12
CA PRO A 98 -32.01 36.79 -5.65
C PRO A 98 -31.99 37.93 -4.62
N LYS A 99 -31.15 37.78 -3.56
CA LYS A 99 -31.03 38.79 -2.51
C LYS A 99 -30.30 40.04 -3.01
N ASN A 100 -29.32 39.86 -3.91
CA ASN A 100 -28.58 40.93 -4.60
C ASN A 100 -28.58 40.65 -6.09
N GLU A 101 -29.25 41.50 -6.88
CA GLU A 101 -29.34 41.34 -8.33
C GLU A 101 -27.96 41.40 -9.03
N SER A 102 -26.98 42.15 -8.48
CA SER A 102 -25.65 42.30 -9.04
C SER A 102 -24.74 41.07 -8.87
N SER A 103 -25.01 40.22 -7.89
CA SER A 103 -24.22 39.00 -7.62
C SER A 103 -24.83 37.73 -8.21
N TYR A 104 -26.05 37.81 -8.76
CA TYR A 104 -26.78 36.65 -9.27
C TYR A 104 -26.09 35.93 -10.44
N ASN A 105 -25.35 36.68 -11.27
CA ASN A 105 -24.58 36.12 -12.38
C ASN A 105 -23.11 35.82 -12.02
N ASP A 106 -22.74 35.95 -10.76
CA ASP A 106 -21.39 35.62 -10.30
C ASP A 106 -21.24 34.12 -10.06
N SER A 107 -20.32 33.53 -10.83
CA SER A 107 -20.05 32.08 -10.74
C SER A 107 -19.51 31.64 -9.36
N ALA A 108 -18.85 32.55 -8.62
CA ALA A 108 -18.34 32.24 -7.28
C ALA A 108 -19.50 32.13 -6.27
N THR A 109 -20.45 33.10 -6.31
CA THR A 109 -21.64 33.08 -5.47
C THR A 109 -22.52 31.86 -5.76
N ALA A 110 -22.68 31.48 -7.04
CA ALA A 110 -23.40 30.26 -7.41
C ALA A 110 -22.73 28.99 -6.90
N ALA A 111 -21.38 28.92 -6.95
CA ALA A 111 -20.62 27.79 -6.43
C ALA A 111 -20.74 27.66 -4.89
N GLU A 112 -20.69 28.79 -4.17
CA GLU A 112 -20.89 28.78 -2.71
C GLU A 112 -22.29 28.32 -2.32
N PHE A 113 -23.32 28.79 -3.04
CA PHE A 113 -24.69 28.34 -2.83
C PHE A 113 -24.82 26.83 -3.09
N ALA A 114 -24.22 26.30 -4.18
CA ALA A 114 -24.28 24.90 -4.52
C ALA A 114 -23.74 24.02 -3.37
N VAL A 115 -22.58 24.39 -2.82
CA VAL A 115 -21.97 23.64 -1.69
C VAL A 115 -22.87 23.65 -0.46
N LYS A 116 -23.44 24.82 -0.10
CA LYS A 116 -24.31 24.94 1.08
C LYS A 116 -25.63 24.21 0.88
N ALA A 117 -26.23 24.30 -0.32
CA ALA A 117 -27.46 23.60 -0.65
C ALA A 117 -27.25 22.07 -0.61
N LEU A 118 -26.13 21.58 -1.15
CA LEU A 118 -25.80 20.16 -1.11
C LEU A 118 -25.60 19.66 0.32
N ALA A 119 -24.87 20.40 1.14
CA ALA A 119 -24.69 20.06 2.54
C ALA A 119 -26.04 20.00 3.29
N PHE A 120 -26.93 20.97 3.02
CA PHE A 120 -28.28 20.99 3.59
C PHE A 120 -29.12 19.80 3.13
N ALA A 121 -29.08 19.46 1.83
CA ALA A 121 -29.79 18.31 1.29
C ALA A 121 -29.38 17.00 1.96
N LYS A 122 -28.08 16.80 2.15
CA LYS A 122 -27.53 15.62 2.83
C LYS A 122 -27.87 15.59 4.33
N GLU A 123 -27.76 16.72 5.03
CA GLU A 123 -28.15 16.83 6.46
C GLU A 123 -29.62 16.51 6.67
N LYS A 124 -30.51 17.09 5.85
CA LYS A 124 -31.96 16.92 5.98
C LYS A 124 -32.49 15.67 5.26
N LYS A 125 -31.60 14.91 4.59
CA LYS A 125 -31.96 13.70 3.82
C LYS A 125 -33.08 13.96 2.82
N ILE A 126 -32.93 15.03 2.02
CA ILE A 126 -33.91 15.36 0.98
C ILE A 126 -33.84 14.29 -0.10
N ASP A 127 -34.98 13.74 -0.50
CA ASP A 127 -35.04 12.77 -1.59
C ASP A 127 -34.60 13.39 -2.91
N ASN A 128 -33.72 12.73 -3.64
CA ASN A 128 -33.28 13.15 -4.97
C ASN A 128 -34.40 13.07 -6.01
N ASP A 129 -34.27 13.77 -7.13
CA ASP A 129 -35.16 13.74 -8.28
C ASP A 129 -34.67 12.78 -9.37
N GLY A 130 -33.52 12.18 -9.17
CA GLY A 130 -32.91 11.16 -10.02
C GLY A 130 -31.53 10.81 -9.49
N SER A 131 -31.16 9.54 -9.64
CA SER A 131 -29.90 8.96 -9.23
C SER A 131 -29.37 8.06 -10.34
N GLN A 132 -28.11 8.23 -10.76
CA GLN A 132 -27.50 7.48 -11.86
C GLN A 132 -26.03 7.25 -11.61
N GLU A 133 -25.55 6.02 -11.85
CA GLU A 133 -24.13 5.70 -11.82
C GLU A 133 -23.45 6.05 -13.15
N ALA A 134 -22.27 6.65 -13.06
CA ALA A 134 -21.49 7.03 -14.23
C ALA A 134 -20.89 5.80 -14.93
N THR A 135 -21.09 5.73 -16.23
CA THR A 135 -20.48 4.73 -17.10
C THR A 135 -19.83 5.40 -18.30
N ASN A 136 -18.64 4.93 -18.68
CA ASN A 136 -17.89 5.48 -19.82
C ASN A 136 -17.66 7.01 -19.74
N GLY A 137 -17.47 7.53 -18.52
CA GLY A 137 -17.19 8.95 -18.30
C GLY A 137 -18.38 9.87 -18.48
N SER A 138 -19.61 9.36 -18.38
CA SER A 138 -20.82 10.18 -18.58
C SER A 138 -22.02 9.68 -17.77
N VAL A 139 -22.92 10.64 -17.46
CA VAL A 139 -24.25 10.40 -16.90
C VAL A 139 -25.26 11.26 -17.64
N ALA A 140 -26.46 10.73 -17.88
CA ALA A 140 -27.53 11.46 -18.50
C ALA A 140 -28.86 11.28 -17.77
N PHE A 141 -29.43 12.38 -17.32
CA PHE A 141 -30.78 12.45 -16.80
C PHE A 141 -31.72 13.03 -17.88
N THR A 142 -32.80 12.36 -18.18
CA THR A 142 -33.75 12.75 -19.23
C THR A 142 -35.19 12.76 -18.71
N GLY A 143 -36.06 13.45 -19.41
CA GLY A 143 -37.47 13.53 -19.00
C GLY A 143 -37.70 14.37 -17.74
N LEU A 144 -36.78 15.31 -17.45
CA LEU A 144 -36.86 16.14 -16.26
C LEU A 144 -37.88 17.26 -16.44
N THR A 145 -38.62 17.56 -15.38
CA THR A 145 -39.42 18.78 -15.30
C THR A 145 -38.54 20.01 -15.34
N LEU A 146 -38.91 21.07 -16.03
CA LEU A 146 -38.13 22.31 -16.06
C LEU A 146 -38.06 22.94 -14.66
N GLY A 147 -36.92 23.51 -14.31
CA GLY A 147 -36.66 24.06 -12.98
C GLY A 147 -35.19 24.36 -12.72
N TYR A 148 -34.88 24.66 -11.46
CA TYR A 148 -33.52 24.93 -11.03
C TYR A 148 -32.99 23.75 -10.23
N TYR A 149 -31.93 23.16 -10.72
CA TYR A 149 -31.39 21.90 -10.21
C TYR A 149 -30.02 22.09 -9.54
N LEU A 150 -29.82 21.36 -8.47
CA LEU A 150 -28.54 21.03 -7.88
C LEU A 150 -28.16 19.63 -8.34
N VAL A 151 -26.94 19.48 -8.79
CA VAL A 151 -26.34 18.19 -9.14
C VAL A 151 -25.28 17.87 -8.08
N ASP A 152 -25.35 16.70 -7.46
CA ASP A 152 -24.34 16.19 -6.53
C ASP A 152 -23.11 15.77 -7.31
N THR A 153 -22.27 16.75 -7.64
CA THR A 153 -20.89 16.57 -8.11
C THR A 153 -19.97 16.80 -6.93
N SER A 154 -18.68 16.57 -7.06
CA SER A 154 -17.70 16.75 -5.97
C SER A 154 -17.79 18.11 -5.25
N LEU A 155 -18.29 19.15 -5.92
CA LEU A 155 -18.45 20.51 -5.36
C LEU A 155 -19.91 20.98 -5.33
N GLY A 156 -20.84 20.18 -5.83
CA GLY A 156 -22.16 20.62 -6.18
C GLY A 156 -22.15 21.53 -7.43
N THR A 157 -23.07 21.30 -8.34
CA THR A 157 -23.22 22.11 -9.56
C THR A 157 -24.67 22.53 -9.72
N LEU A 158 -24.90 23.80 -10.01
CA LEU A 158 -26.22 24.33 -10.28
C LEU A 158 -26.48 24.41 -11.78
N CYS A 159 -27.68 24.07 -12.20
CA CYS A 159 -28.11 24.29 -13.55
C CYS A 159 -29.60 24.66 -13.61
N SER A 160 -29.98 25.43 -14.63
CA SER A 160 -31.38 25.82 -14.89
C SER A 160 -31.86 25.16 -16.17
N LEU A 161 -32.92 24.36 -16.08
CA LEU A 161 -33.64 23.83 -17.22
C LEU A 161 -34.81 24.75 -17.52
N THR A 162 -34.78 25.39 -18.68
CA THR A 162 -35.81 26.34 -19.13
C THR A 162 -36.34 25.94 -20.51
N THR A 163 -37.36 26.61 -20.97
CA THR A 163 -37.94 26.37 -22.30
C THR A 163 -36.96 26.73 -23.43
N THR A 164 -36.05 27.67 -23.20
CA THR A 164 -35.01 28.06 -24.17
C THR A 164 -33.74 27.24 -24.02
N ASN A 165 -33.53 26.63 -22.86
CA ASN A 165 -32.38 25.76 -22.57
C ASN A 165 -32.87 24.48 -21.84
N PRO A 166 -33.58 23.58 -22.52
CA PRO A 166 -34.09 22.35 -21.89
C PRO A 166 -33.00 21.30 -21.68
N THR A 167 -31.86 21.45 -22.33
CA THR A 167 -30.72 20.52 -22.20
C THR A 167 -29.49 21.24 -21.70
N VAL A 168 -28.99 20.82 -20.54
CA VAL A 168 -27.76 21.34 -19.96
C VAL A 168 -26.66 20.27 -20.02
N ARG A 169 -25.46 20.72 -20.37
CA ARG A 169 -24.24 19.91 -20.31
C ARG A 169 -23.35 20.46 -19.21
N ILE A 170 -22.95 19.57 -18.33
CA ILE A 170 -22.02 19.82 -17.24
C ILE A 170 -20.76 19.05 -17.56
N ASP A 171 -19.64 19.73 -17.73
CA ASP A 171 -18.34 19.07 -17.70
C ASP A 171 -17.90 19.02 -16.24
N GLU A 172 -17.84 17.82 -15.69
CA GLU A 172 -17.32 17.65 -14.35
C GLU A 172 -15.85 18.13 -14.35
N LYS A 173 -15.57 19.13 -13.54
CA LYS A 173 -14.22 19.67 -13.36
C LYS A 173 -13.41 18.84 -12.35
N ASN A 174 -13.86 17.63 -12.14
CA ASN A 174 -13.29 16.77 -11.11
C ASN A 174 -11.96 16.25 -11.46
N SER A 175 -11.34 16.50 -10.60
CA SER A 175 -10.08 16.00 -10.24
C SER A 175 -10.25 14.71 -9.45
N VAL A 176 -10.27 13.61 -10.16
CA VAL A 176 -10.07 12.28 -9.57
C VAL A 176 -8.77 12.35 -8.77
N PRO A 177 -8.76 12.05 -7.46
CA PRO A 177 -7.51 11.95 -6.72
C PRO A 177 -6.66 10.82 -7.28
N ASP A 178 -5.34 10.95 -7.20
CA ASP A 178 -4.41 9.85 -7.45
C ASP A 178 -3.61 9.59 -6.18
N ILE A 179 -3.00 8.43 -6.10
CA ILE A 179 -2.16 8.03 -4.98
C ILE A 179 -0.82 7.50 -5.46
N GLU A 180 0.21 7.73 -4.67
CA GLU A 180 1.51 7.08 -4.80
C GLU A 180 1.83 6.34 -3.50
N LYS A 181 2.50 5.19 -3.61
CA LYS A 181 2.97 4.43 -2.46
C LYS A 181 4.44 4.10 -2.62
N ASN A 182 5.21 4.39 -1.58
CA ASN A 182 6.64 4.17 -1.57
C ASN A 182 7.10 3.61 -0.22
N ILE A 183 8.24 2.93 -0.24
CA ILE A 183 9.05 2.63 0.93
C ILE A 183 10.02 3.80 1.13
N VAL A 184 10.21 4.22 2.37
CA VAL A 184 11.20 5.25 2.73
C VAL A 184 12.47 4.56 3.20
N GLU A 185 13.51 4.59 2.38
CA GLU A 185 14.81 3.99 2.66
C GLU A 185 15.92 5.03 2.47
N ASN A 186 16.72 5.27 3.52
CA ASN A 186 17.81 6.27 3.50
C ASN A 186 17.36 7.65 2.99
N ASN A 187 16.15 8.11 3.37
CA ASN A 187 15.49 9.33 2.90
C ASN A 187 15.20 9.36 1.39
N GLN A 188 15.17 8.20 0.73
CA GLN A 188 14.75 8.05 -0.65
C GLN A 188 13.41 7.31 -0.70
N LEU A 189 12.60 7.64 -1.71
CA LEU A 189 11.35 6.95 -2.00
C LEU A 189 11.60 5.88 -3.06
N VAL A 190 11.37 4.62 -2.68
CA VAL A 190 11.58 3.46 -3.56
C VAL A 190 10.32 2.58 -3.61
N SER A 191 10.10 1.89 -4.72
CA SER A 191 8.97 0.96 -4.88
C SER A 191 9.26 -0.42 -4.30
N SER A 192 10.54 -0.74 -4.11
CA SER A 192 10.96 -2.03 -3.56
C SER A 192 12.25 -1.90 -2.78
N ASN A 193 12.42 -2.76 -1.79
CA ASN A 193 13.65 -2.89 -1.01
C ASN A 193 13.91 -4.33 -0.61
N ASN A 194 14.94 -4.54 0.21
CA ASN A 194 15.18 -5.80 0.89
C ASN A 194 15.43 -5.57 2.39
N ALA A 195 15.02 -6.53 3.20
CA ALA A 195 15.13 -6.42 4.64
C ALA A 195 15.38 -7.77 5.31
N THR A 196 15.99 -7.72 6.49
CA THR A 196 16.12 -8.85 7.39
C THR A 196 14.86 -9.03 8.21
N ILE A 197 14.43 -10.26 8.46
CA ILE A 197 13.31 -10.56 9.36
C ILE A 197 13.54 -9.88 10.71
N GLY A 198 12.52 -9.20 11.24
CA GLY A 198 12.58 -8.35 12.42
C GLY A 198 12.84 -6.87 12.13
N SER A 199 13.18 -6.50 10.88
CA SER A 199 13.39 -5.10 10.51
C SER A 199 12.09 -4.34 10.36
N THR A 200 12.10 -3.06 10.73
CA THR A 200 11.01 -2.11 10.47
C THR A 200 11.16 -1.51 9.09
N ILE A 201 10.08 -1.52 8.31
CA ILE A 201 9.98 -0.95 6.98
C ILE A 201 9.07 0.27 7.07
N ASN A 202 9.55 1.44 6.66
CA ASN A 202 8.80 2.68 6.68
C ASN A 202 8.13 2.92 5.32
N TYR A 203 6.85 3.30 5.34
CA TYR A 203 6.05 3.57 4.16
C TYR A 203 5.58 5.02 4.12
N GLN A 204 5.43 5.52 2.92
CA GLN A 204 4.77 6.79 2.63
C GLN A 204 3.75 6.58 1.52
N VAL A 205 2.52 7.01 1.78
CA VAL A 205 1.47 7.16 0.77
C VAL A 205 1.25 8.66 0.57
N THR A 206 1.32 9.12 -0.68
CA THR A 206 0.97 10.47 -1.07
C THR A 206 -0.38 10.43 -1.77
N ILE A 207 -1.37 11.14 -1.22
CA ILE A 207 -2.66 11.32 -1.86
C ILE A 207 -2.65 12.69 -2.54
N HIS A 208 -2.71 12.71 -3.88
CA HIS A 208 -2.85 13.93 -4.67
C HIS A 208 -4.31 14.40 -4.62
N ALA A 209 -4.66 14.98 -3.48
CA ALA A 209 -6.02 15.41 -3.21
C ALA A 209 -6.38 16.64 -4.03
N LYS A 210 -7.66 16.80 -4.28
CA LYS A 210 -8.20 17.88 -5.08
C LYS A 210 -9.24 18.66 -4.27
N LYS A 211 -9.50 19.90 -4.69
CA LYS A 211 -10.57 20.71 -4.09
C LYS A 211 -11.90 19.95 -4.22
N GLY A 212 -12.68 19.90 -3.15
CA GLY A 212 -13.95 19.17 -3.10
C GLY A 212 -13.81 17.69 -2.78
N ALA A 213 -12.67 17.28 -2.20
CA ALA A 213 -12.47 15.92 -1.70
C ALA A 213 -13.56 15.54 -0.70
N THR A 214 -14.17 14.37 -0.90
CA THR A 214 -15.18 13.81 0.01
C THR A 214 -14.97 12.32 0.19
N GLY A 215 -15.31 11.80 1.37
CA GLY A 215 -15.37 10.37 1.62
C GLY A 215 -14.03 9.64 1.49
N TYR A 216 -12.88 10.30 1.74
CA TYR A 216 -11.57 9.67 1.62
C TYR A 216 -11.36 8.61 2.69
N VAL A 217 -11.20 7.37 2.24
CA VAL A 217 -10.83 6.22 3.06
C VAL A 217 -9.67 5.50 2.38
N LEU A 218 -8.48 5.60 2.96
CA LEU A 218 -7.31 4.86 2.51
C LEU A 218 -7.37 3.44 3.08
N THR A 219 -7.33 2.42 2.23
CA THR A 219 -7.26 1.02 2.63
C THR A 219 -5.90 0.46 2.24
N ASP A 220 -5.20 -0.10 3.21
CA ASP A 220 -3.87 -0.67 3.05
C ASP A 220 -3.87 -2.14 3.46
N THR A 221 -3.36 -3.02 2.60
CA THR A 221 -3.35 -4.46 2.77
C THR A 221 -1.94 -4.99 2.71
N LEU A 222 -1.51 -5.64 3.79
CA LEU A 222 -0.19 -6.20 3.94
C LEU A 222 -0.22 -7.72 3.72
N SER A 223 0.81 -8.27 3.06
CA SER A 223 1.00 -9.73 3.01
C SER A 223 1.30 -10.29 4.40
N ALA A 224 1.09 -11.59 4.61
CA ALA A 224 1.27 -12.26 5.90
C ALA A 224 2.66 -12.05 6.54
N GLY A 225 3.70 -11.86 5.70
CA GLY A 225 5.07 -11.57 6.15
C GLY A 225 5.31 -10.17 6.70
N LEU A 226 4.31 -9.29 6.71
CA LEU A 226 4.39 -7.94 7.23
C LEU A 226 3.40 -7.75 8.38
N THR A 227 3.83 -7.12 9.47
CA THR A 227 2.96 -6.77 10.60
C THR A 227 2.88 -5.25 10.72
N PHE A 228 1.68 -4.70 10.61
CA PHE A 228 1.44 -3.26 10.80
C PHE A 228 1.76 -2.81 12.23
N ASN A 229 2.51 -1.70 12.37
CA ASN A 229 2.95 -1.21 13.68
C ASN A 229 1.99 -0.20 14.33
N ASN A 230 0.88 0.13 13.65
CA ASN A 230 -0.18 1.04 14.13
C ASN A 230 0.35 2.44 14.52
N ASP A 231 1.24 3.00 13.72
CA ASP A 231 1.94 4.26 13.96
C ASP A 231 1.66 5.33 12.87
N VAL A 232 0.45 5.32 12.30
CA VAL A 232 0.02 6.23 11.22
C VAL A 232 0.17 7.69 11.64
N LYS A 233 0.75 8.48 10.74
CA LYS A 233 0.83 9.93 10.84
C LYS A 233 0.35 10.56 9.54
N VAL A 234 -0.39 11.67 9.65
CA VAL A 234 -0.93 12.42 8.52
C VAL A 234 -0.41 13.84 8.54
N LYS A 235 0.07 14.33 7.38
CA LYS A 235 0.48 15.72 7.16
C LYS A 235 -0.15 16.28 5.89
N ILE A 236 -0.46 17.58 5.92
CA ILE A 236 -0.81 18.37 4.73
C ILE A 236 0.07 19.62 4.75
N GLY A 237 0.97 19.71 3.77
CA GLY A 237 2.07 20.68 3.83
C GLY A 237 2.90 20.47 5.10
N GLU A 238 3.12 21.55 5.87
CA GLU A 238 3.86 21.49 7.13
C GLU A 238 2.96 21.15 8.35
N THR A 239 1.64 21.08 8.17
CA THR A 239 0.68 20.85 9.26
C THR A 239 0.50 19.37 9.52
N SER A 240 0.71 18.95 10.77
CA SER A 240 0.40 17.59 11.24
C SER A 240 -1.02 17.52 11.77
N TYR A 241 -1.71 16.45 11.45
CA TYR A 241 -3.08 16.15 11.89
C TYR A 241 -3.09 14.99 12.87
N THR A 242 -4.11 14.91 13.70
CA THR A 242 -4.16 13.97 14.84
C THR A 242 -5.36 13.04 14.76
N SER A 243 -5.18 11.81 15.19
CA SER A 243 -6.25 10.85 15.39
C SER A 243 -6.75 10.93 16.85
N PRO A 244 -8.07 10.87 17.12
CA PRO A 244 -9.18 10.70 16.17
C PRO A 244 -9.82 12.02 15.71
N ALA A 245 -9.25 13.19 16.04
CA ALA A 245 -9.84 14.50 15.76
C ALA A 245 -9.96 14.80 14.27
N ASP A 246 -8.95 14.43 13.49
CA ASP A 246 -8.84 14.75 12.06
C ASP A 246 -9.01 13.53 11.17
N TYR A 247 -8.60 12.35 11.63
CA TYR A 247 -8.74 11.07 10.94
C TYR A 247 -8.85 9.92 11.96
N THR A 248 -9.33 8.76 11.53
CA THR A 248 -9.36 7.55 12.35
C THR A 248 -8.60 6.42 11.67
N VAL A 249 -7.97 5.56 12.47
CA VAL A 249 -7.30 4.34 12.00
C VAL A 249 -8.04 3.14 12.57
N ALA A 250 -8.39 2.19 11.71
CA ALA A 250 -8.99 0.93 12.11
C ALA A 250 -8.24 -0.23 11.48
N THR A 251 -7.91 -1.25 12.27
CA THR A 251 -7.29 -2.51 11.80
C THR A 251 -8.37 -3.51 11.45
N GLY A 252 -8.25 -4.11 10.26
CA GLY A 252 -9.13 -5.19 9.83
C GLY A 252 -8.65 -6.58 10.28
N THR A 253 -9.37 -7.60 9.86
CA THR A 253 -9.08 -9.01 10.21
C THR A 253 -8.18 -9.73 9.20
N SER A 254 -7.95 -9.13 8.04
CA SER A 254 -7.23 -9.72 6.90
C SER A 254 -5.83 -9.11 6.73
N ASN A 255 -5.17 -8.72 7.82
CA ASN A 255 -3.89 -8.02 7.81
C ASN A 255 -3.94 -6.71 7.00
N ASP A 256 -5.02 -5.98 7.18
CA ASP A 256 -5.32 -4.69 6.55
C ASP A 256 -5.60 -3.64 7.61
N PHE A 257 -5.49 -2.37 7.22
CA PHE A 257 -5.96 -1.25 8.01
C PHE A 257 -6.56 -0.17 7.12
N THR A 258 -7.41 0.65 7.70
CA THR A 258 -8.00 1.80 7.01
C THR A 258 -7.65 3.10 7.73
N VAL A 259 -7.49 4.18 6.94
CA VAL A 259 -7.39 5.55 7.44
C VAL A 259 -8.56 6.33 6.87
N THR A 260 -9.53 6.66 7.72
CA THR A 260 -10.72 7.44 7.35
C THR A 260 -10.48 8.91 7.70
N PHE A 261 -10.55 9.78 6.71
CA PHE A 261 -10.37 11.23 6.89
C PHE A 261 -11.70 11.90 7.27
N ASN A 262 -11.68 12.73 8.29
CA ASN A 262 -12.85 13.53 8.65
C ASN A 262 -13.08 14.61 7.59
N GLN A 263 -14.34 14.87 7.24
CA GLN A 263 -14.69 15.86 6.21
C GLN A 263 -14.12 17.24 6.51
N SER A 264 -14.05 17.63 7.77
CA SER A 264 -13.50 18.92 8.22
C SER A 264 -12.05 19.19 7.81
N ILE A 265 -11.23 18.15 7.58
CA ILE A 265 -9.86 18.31 7.06
C ILE A 265 -9.88 18.39 5.53
N LEU A 266 -10.76 17.64 4.86
CA LEU A 266 -10.91 17.66 3.41
C LEU A 266 -11.48 19.02 2.92
N ASP A 267 -12.38 19.63 3.67
CA ASP A 267 -12.96 20.94 3.37
C ASP A 267 -11.94 22.09 3.37
N LYS A 268 -10.79 21.90 4.04
CA LYS A 268 -9.68 22.88 4.06
C LYS A 268 -8.82 22.86 2.80
N LEU A 269 -8.99 21.86 1.92
CA LEU A 269 -8.22 21.75 0.69
C LEU A 269 -8.65 22.80 -0.31
N THR A 270 -7.79 23.76 -0.60
CA THR A 270 -8.10 24.93 -1.47
C THR A 270 -7.77 24.70 -2.95
N GLY A 271 -7.10 23.59 -3.27
CA GLY A 271 -6.64 23.26 -4.63
C GLY A 271 -6.03 21.87 -4.67
N ASN A 272 -5.16 21.61 -5.64
CA ASN A 272 -4.33 20.42 -5.66
C ASN A 272 -3.40 20.45 -4.46
N THR A 273 -3.51 19.48 -3.59
CA THR A 273 -2.79 19.42 -2.31
C THR A 273 -2.41 18.00 -1.99
N ASP A 274 -1.16 17.78 -1.60
CA ASP A 274 -0.70 16.47 -1.22
C ASP A 274 -0.99 16.21 0.27
N ILE A 275 -1.68 15.10 0.54
CA ILE A 275 -1.83 14.55 1.87
C ILE A 275 -0.81 13.42 2.01
N LEU A 276 0.13 13.57 2.94
CA LEU A 276 1.13 12.57 3.25
C LEU A 276 0.66 11.69 4.40
N VAL A 277 0.58 10.39 4.15
CA VAL A 277 0.30 9.36 5.16
C VAL A 277 1.55 8.52 5.33
N THR A 278 2.13 8.53 6.52
CA THR A 278 3.32 7.72 6.85
C THR A 278 3.00 6.73 7.96
N TYR A 279 3.57 5.55 7.87
CA TYR A 279 3.43 4.47 8.85
C TYR A 279 4.54 3.46 8.66
N SER A 280 4.62 2.47 9.55
CA SER A 280 5.59 1.39 9.42
C SER A 280 4.97 0.01 9.59
N ALA A 281 5.69 -1.00 9.09
CA ALA A 281 5.42 -2.40 9.34
C ALA A 281 6.71 -3.15 9.64
N THR A 282 6.63 -4.24 10.40
CA THR A 282 7.74 -5.12 10.71
C THR A 282 7.71 -6.32 9.76
N LEU A 283 8.84 -6.63 9.10
CA LEU A 283 9.01 -7.88 8.38
C LEU A 283 9.06 -9.01 9.42
N ASN A 284 8.03 -9.83 9.48
CA ASN A 284 7.83 -10.81 10.54
C ASN A 284 8.36 -12.22 10.19
N LYS A 285 8.18 -13.17 11.09
CA LYS A 285 8.63 -14.56 10.93
C LYS A 285 7.96 -15.33 9.79
N ASP A 286 6.82 -14.86 9.30
CA ASP A 286 6.02 -15.48 8.22
C ASP A 286 6.39 -14.89 6.84
N ALA A 287 7.46 -14.09 6.79
CA ALA A 287 7.97 -13.53 5.54
C ALA A 287 8.37 -14.62 4.55
N VAL A 288 7.93 -14.46 3.31
CA VAL A 288 8.32 -15.37 2.23
C VAL A 288 9.72 -15.02 1.74
N ILE A 289 10.57 -16.05 1.66
CA ILE A 289 11.98 -15.93 1.28
C ILE A 289 12.08 -15.98 -0.24
N HIS A 290 11.87 -14.85 -0.87
CA HIS A 290 11.96 -14.70 -2.32
C HIS A 290 11.88 -13.23 -2.74
N ASP A 291 12.31 -12.92 -3.97
CA ASP A 291 12.21 -11.58 -4.53
C ASP A 291 10.76 -11.09 -4.66
N GLY A 292 10.47 -9.93 -4.08
CA GLY A 292 9.27 -9.16 -4.31
C GLY A 292 7.95 -9.78 -3.85
N VAL A 293 7.96 -10.79 -2.98
CA VAL A 293 6.71 -11.48 -2.55
C VAL A 293 6.08 -10.94 -1.28
N ASN A 294 6.82 -10.20 -0.42
CA ASN A 294 6.24 -9.53 0.75
C ASN A 294 5.71 -8.16 0.31
N LYS A 295 4.46 -8.16 -0.12
CA LYS A 295 3.80 -7.00 -0.73
C LYS A 295 2.99 -6.20 0.27
N ASN A 296 2.94 -4.90 0.03
CA ASN A 296 2.06 -3.98 0.72
C ASN A 296 1.32 -3.12 -0.32
N THR A 297 -0.01 -3.22 -0.37
CA THR A 297 -0.86 -2.65 -1.41
C THR A 297 -1.83 -1.65 -0.81
N VAL A 298 -2.01 -0.51 -1.46
CA VAL A 298 -2.91 0.56 -1.01
C VAL A 298 -3.86 0.98 -2.12
N LYS A 299 -5.09 1.35 -1.74
CA LYS A 299 -6.07 2.05 -2.57
C LYS A 299 -6.76 3.13 -1.76
N LEU A 300 -7.24 4.16 -2.43
CA LEU A 300 -8.05 5.22 -1.84
C LEU A 300 -9.47 5.10 -2.37
N HIS A 301 -10.42 4.94 -1.47
CA HIS A 301 -11.82 5.16 -1.74
C HIS A 301 -12.14 6.66 -1.61
N TYR A 302 -12.96 7.21 -2.50
CA TYR A 302 -13.36 8.61 -2.51
C TYR A 302 -14.78 8.78 -3.07
N GLY A 303 -15.41 9.92 -2.77
CA GLY A 303 -16.79 10.17 -3.17
C GLY A 303 -17.73 9.17 -2.51
N ASN A 304 -18.71 8.67 -3.26
CA ASN A 304 -19.70 7.72 -2.77
C ASN A 304 -19.24 6.26 -2.97
N ASN A 305 -18.71 5.92 -4.16
CA ASN A 305 -18.35 4.53 -4.50
C ASN A 305 -17.10 4.39 -5.36
N SER A 306 -16.32 5.46 -5.57
CA SER A 306 -15.16 5.43 -6.44
C SER A 306 -13.89 5.01 -5.71
N GLU A 307 -12.97 4.36 -6.41
CA GLU A 307 -11.66 3.95 -5.90
C GLU A 307 -10.56 4.30 -6.90
N THR A 308 -9.37 4.58 -6.38
CA THR A 308 -8.15 4.69 -7.22
C THR A 308 -7.66 3.31 -7.65
N THR A 309 -6.80 3.28 -8.65
CA THR A 309 -6.01 2.09 -8.94
C THR A 309 -5.09 1.77 -7.76
N GLU A 310 -4.87 0.48 -7.53
CA GLU A 310 -3.98 0.02 -6.47
C GLU A 310 -2.52 0.39 -6.74
N LYS A 311 -1.80 0.73 -5.67
CA LYS A 311 -0.34 0.92 -5.68
C LYS A 311 0.30 -0.05 -4.71
N THR A 312 1.37 -0.71 -5.17
CA THR A 312 2.01 -1.80 -4.42
C THR A 312 3.50 -1.53 -4.28
N THR A 313 4.01 -1.77 -3.08
CA THR A 313 5.45 -1.89 -2.80
C THR A 313 5.79 -3.33 -2.44
N SER A 314 7.06 -3.70 -2.55
CA SER A 314 7.54 -5.05 -2.24
C SER A 314 8.83 -5.05 -1.46
N THR A 315 8.93 -5.99 -0.52
CA THR A 315 10.14 -6.22 0.28
C THR A 315 10.61 -7.64 0.08
N SER A 316 11.89 -7.79 -0.28
CA SER A 316 12.55 -9.07 -0.47
C SER A 316 13.34 -9.45 0.78
N THR A 317 13.50 -10.75 0.98
CA THR A 317 14.43 -11.30 1.98
C THR A 317 15.00 -12.61 1.43
N TYR A 318 16.25 -12.91 1.76
CA TYR A 318 17.03 -13.92 1.06
C TYR A 318 17.55 -15.00 2.00
N LYS A 319 18.18 -16.02 1.40
CA LYS A 319 18.82 -17.12 2.12
C LYS A 319 20.14 -17.51 1.48
N PHE A 320 20.95 -18.24 2.24
CA PHE A 320 22.06 -19.04 1.72
C PHE A 320 22.11 -20.40 2.42
N ASP A 321 22.72 -21.37 1.74
CA ASP A 321 22.95 -22.69 2.29
C ASP A 321 24.44 -22.84 2.64
N LEU A 322 24.73 -23.44 3.79
CA LEU A 322 26.05 -23.64 4.37
C LEU A 322 26.38 -25.12 4.42
N VAL A 323 27.57 -25.50 3.98
CA VAL A 323 28.10 -26.86 4.05
C VAL A 323 29.44 -26.85 4.81
N LYS A 324 29.56 -27.73 5.79
CA LYS A 324 30.80 -27.91 6.54
C LYS A 324 31.54 -29.15 6.04
N THR A 325 32.80 -28.97 5.60
CA THR A 325 33.56 -30.07 5.00
C THR A 325 35.02 -30.10 5.53
N ASP A 326 35.71 -31.22 5.27
CA ASP A 326 37.14 -31.29 5.28
C ASP A 326 37.77 -30.91 3.92
N ALA A 327 39.08 -30.98 3.81
CA ALA A 327 39.81 -30.69 2.56
C ALA A 327 39.49 -31.67 1.41
N SER A 328 38.90 -32.83 1.70
CA SER A 328 38.47 -33.84 0.72
C SER A 328 36.99 -33.73 0.36
N ASN A 329 36.32 -32.64 0.79
CA ASN A 329 34.88 -32.39 0.65
C ASN A 329 34.00 -33.40 1.41
N THR A 330 34.50 -34.10 2.43
CA THR A 330 33.68 -34.92 3.31
C THR A 330 32.89 -34.03 4.26
N LEU A 331 31.57 -34.27 4.36
CA LEU A 331 30.68 -33.50 5.24
C LEU A 331 31.03 -33.75 6.72
N LEU A 332 31.04 -32.68 7.51
CA LEU A 332 31.40 -32.70 8.91
C LEU A 332 30.23 -32.28 9.81
N ALA A 333 29.92 -33.09 10.81
CA ALA A 333 28.92 -32.79 11.82
C ALA A 333 29.55 -32.13 13.08
N GLY A 334 28.69 -31.44 13.85
CA GLY A 334 29.03 -30.98 15.21
C GLY A 334 29.84 -29.69 15.28
N ALA A 335 30.11 -29.03 14.14
CA ALA A 335 30.57 -27.65 14.19
C ALA A 335 29.46 -26.72 14.62
N LYS A 336 29.77 -25.70 15.40
CA LYS A 336 28.81 -24.66 15.78
C LYS A 336 29.27 -23.30 15.32
N PHE A 337 28.32 -22.53 14.81
CA PHE A 337 28.56 -21.18 14.31
C PHE A 337 27.60 -20.15 14.91
N LYS A 338 28.06 -18.89 14.92
CA LYS A 338 27.26 -17.69 15.14
C LYS A 338 27.42 -16.76 13.96
N LEU A 339 26.39 -15.95 13.71
CA LEU A 339 26.32 -14.98 12.61
C LEU A 339 26.53 -13.57 13.16
N TYR A 340 27.33 -12.75 12.47
CA TYR A 340 27.62 -11.37 12.83
C TYR A 340 27.49 -10.43 11.65
N ASP A 341 27.31 -9.12 11.94
CA ASP A 341 27.21 -8.06 10.95
C ASP A 341 28.57 -7.45 10.55
N SER A 342 29.69 -7.88 11.19
CA SER A 342 31.04 -7.42 10.85
C SER A 342 32.11 -8.45 11.17
N GLN A 343 33.29 -8.28 10.53
CA GLN A 343 34.41 -9.21 10.64
C GLN A 343 35.02 -9.22 12.04
N GLU A 344 35.24 -8.04 12.61
CA GLU A 344 35.77 -7.87 13.95
C GLU A 344 34.77 -7.08 14.79
N GLY A 345 34.63 -7.44 16.06
CA GLY A 345 33.59 -6.86 16.90
C GLY A 345 32.20 -7.14 16.33
N GLY A 346 31.38 -6.10 16.12
CA GLY A 346 30.06 -6.18 15.53
C GLY A 346 29.00 -6.80 16.43
N LYS A 347 27.78 -6.77 15.93
CA LYS A 347 26.61 -7.29 16.63
C LYS A 347 26.32 -8.71 16.16
N GLU A 348 26.09 -9.61 17.11
CA GLU A 348 25.58 -10.94 16.81
C GLU A 348 24.15 -10.83 16.25
N ILE A 349 23.91 -11.42 15.08
CA ILE A 349 22.58 -11.65 14.53
C ILE A 349 22.10 -12.97 15.11
N LYS A 350 21.31 -12.89 16.18
CA LYS A 350 20.73 -14.07 16.81
C LYS A 350 19.81 -14.79 15.85
N LEU A 351 19.98 -16.08 15.71
CA LEU A 351 19.19 -16.94 14.84
C LEU A 351 18.35 -17.90 15.67
N THR A 352 17.18 -18.25 15.19
CA THR A 352 16.31 -19.29 15.76
C THR A 352 16.14 -20.40 14.75
N GLU A 353 16.32 -21.65 15.17
CA GLU A 353 16.02 -22.83 14.34
C GLU A 353 14.49 -22.97 14.19
N VAL A 354 14.00 -23.03 12.95
CA VAL A 354 12.55 -23.08 12.64
C VAL A 354 12.08 -24.43 12.14
N ASN A 355 12.96 -25.16 11.49
CA ASN A 355 12.77 -26.55 11.03
C ASN A 355 14.14 -27.22 11.08
N ASP A 356 14.21 -28.52 10.85
CA ASP A 356 15.46 -29.27 10.78
C ASP A 356 16.49 -28.51 9.91
N HIS A 357 17.51 -27.98 10.60
CA HIS A 357 18.67 -27.30 10.02
C HIS A 357 18.38 -26.04 9.19
N THR A 358 17.23 -25.41 9.44
CA THR A 358 16.87 -24.10 8.87
C THR A 358 16.78 -23.04 9.96
N TYR A 359 17.53 -21.98 9.82
CA TYR A 359 17.65 -20.88 10.77
C TYR A 359 17.16 -19.57 10.16
N ARG A 360 16.53 -18.72 10.97
CA ARG A 360 16.20 -17.34 10.62
C ARG A 360 16.55 -16.38 11.76
N PRO A 361 16.63 -15.07 11.52
CA PRO A 361 16.76 -14.09 12.60
C PRO A 361 15.65 -14.27 13.66
N ALA A 362 16.08 -14.29 14.93
CA ALA A 362 15.18 -14.35 16.07
C ALA A 362 14.40 -13.03 16.20
N VAL A 363 13.12 -13.10 16.48
CA VAL A 363 12.22 -11.93 16.63
C VAL A 363 11.59 -11.92 18.01
N GLY A 364 11.36 -10.72 18.55
CA GLY A 364 10.76 -10.54 19.87
C GLY A 364 11.60 -11.20 20.98
N ASP A 365 10.97 -12.07 21.76
CA ASP A 365 11.58 -12.75 22.90
C ASP A 365 12.17 -14.14 22.55
N GLU A 366 12.32 -14.45 21.26
CA GLU A 366 12.90 -15.71 20.82
C GLU A 366 14.37 -15.81 21.29
N LYS A 367 14.73 -16.98 21.81
CA LYS A 367 16.13 -17.27 22.18
C LYS A 367 16.93 -17.55 20.91
N GLY A 368 18.16 -17.03 20.88
CA GLY A 368 19.10 -17.38 19.81
C GLY A 368 19.63 -18.80 19.98
N ASP A 369 19.73 -19.52 18.87
CA ASP A 369 20.33 -20.86 18.78
C ASP A 369 21.65 -20.77 18.04
N ASP A 370 22.59 -21.68 18.39
CA ASP A 370 23.83 -21.88 17.62
C ASP A 370 23.46 -22.58 16.29
N ILE A 371 24.10 -22.21 15.20
CA ILE A 371 24.02 -22.95 13.93
C ILE A 371 24.81 -24.23 14.08
N VAL A 372 24.18 -25.40 13.99
CA VAL A 372 24.83 -26.71 14.20
C VAL A 372 24.89 -27.50 12.89
N THR A 373 26.11 -27.95 12.50
CA THR A 373 26.28 -28.77 11.28
C THR A 373 26.01 -30.25 11.55
N ILE A 374 25.40 -30.93 10.57
CA ILE A 374 24.87 -32.29 10.71
C ILE A 374 25.61 -33.36 9.93
N GLY A 375 26.52 -33.01 9.04
CA GLY A 375 27.37 -33.96 8.33
C GLY A 375 26.70 -34.75 7.19
N ASN A 376 25.46 -34.53 6.89
CA ASN A 376 24.74 -35.25 5.81
C ASN A 376 23.89 -34.34 4.90
N ALA A 377 23.69 -33.06 5.25
CA ALA A 377 22.95 -32.08 4.47
C ALA A 377 23.48 -30.67 4.71
N PRO A 378 23.16 -29.71 3.79
CA PRO A 378 23.40 -28.29 4.01
C PRO A 378 22.53 -27.75 5.15
N ILE A 379 22.97 -26.62 5.71
CA ILE A 379 22.21 -25.82 6.66
C ILE A 379 21.72 -24.59 5.93
N THR A 380 20.42 -24.27 6.04
CA THR A 380 19.85 -23.07 5.47
C THR A 380 19.79 -21.93 6.47
N ILE A 381 20.31 -20.76 6.12
CA ILE A 381 20.16 -19.51 6.86
C ILE A 381 19.34 -18.58 5.98
N GLN A 382 18.15 -18.20 6.42
CA GLN A 382 17.16 -17.46 5.63
C GLN A 382 16.66 -16.21 6.36
N GLY A 383 15.95 -15.34 5.61
CA GLY A 383 15.35 -14.13 6.20
C GLY A 383 16.33 -13.00 6.39
N LEU A 384 17.35 -12.90 5.53
CA LEU A 384 18.39 -11.89 5.57
C LEU A 384 18.26 -10.90 4.41
N ALA A 385 18.61 -9.64 4.64
CA ALA A 385 18.76 -8.63 3.58
C ALA A 385 19.99 -8.92 2.71
N ASN A 386 20.12 -8.24 1.57
CA ASN A 386 21.41 -8.14 0.89
C ASN A 386 22.45 -7.50 1.83
N GLY A 387 23.66 -8.01 1.78
CA GLY A 387 24.71 -7.52 2.65
C GLY A 387 25.84 -8.54 2.84
N THR A 388 26.84 -8.15 3.60
CA THR A 388 27.91 -9.06 4.00
C THR A 388 27.74 -9.45 5.47
N TYR A 389 27.80 -10.73 5.71
CA TYR A 389 27.67 -11.37 7.01
C TYR A 389 28.93 -12.15 7.34
N TRP A 390 29.20 -12.41 8.62
CA TRP A 390 30.36 -13.12 9.05
C TRP A 390 29.98 -14.27 9.97
N LEU A 391 30.45 -15.48 9.62
CA LEU A 391 30.28 -16.71 10.40
C LEU A 391 31.49 -16.93 11.28
N GLU A 392 31.29 -17.00 12.58
CA GLU A 392 32.28 -17.40 13.58
C GLU A 392 32.07 -18.84 13.97
N GLU A 393 33.10 -19.69 13.76
CA GLU A 393 33.08 -21.04 14.30
C GLU A 393 33.36 -20.97 15.80
N ILE A 394 32.36 -21.23 16.64
CA ILE A 394 32.48 -21.24 18.09
C ILE A 394 32.92 -22.61 18.64
N GLN A 395 32.61 -23.68 17.89
CA GLN A 395 33.02 -25.06 18.17
C GLN A 395 33.35 -25.76 16.86
N GLN A 396 34.50 -26.38 16.78
CA GLN A 396 34.94 -27.19 15.64
C GLN A 396 34.38 -28.61 15.67
N PRO A 397 34.31 -29.32 14.52
CA PRO A 397 34.05 -30.76 14.47
C PRO A 397 35.10 -31.56 15.23
N ALA A 398 34.74 -32.70 15.78
CA ALA A 398 35.65 -33.57 16.49
C ALA A 398 36.83 -34.04 15.61
N GLY A 399 38.05 -33.85 16.06
CA GLY A 399 39.26 -34.22 15.34
C GLY A 399 39.79 -33.18 14.34
N TYR A 400 39.14 -32.00 14.29
CA TYR A 400 39.53 -30.90 13.39
C TYR A 400 40.00 -29.65 14.16
N ASN A 401 40.80 -28.82 13.50
CA ASN A 401 41.25 -27.54 14.06
C ASN A 401 40.17 -26.49 13.92
N LYS A 402 39.94 -25.69 14.98
CA LYS A 402 39.00 -24.56 14.94
C LYS A 402 39.46 -23.47 13.97
N LEU A 403 38.54 -22.84 13.25
CA LEU A 403 38.84 -21.65 12.47
C LEU A 403 39.23 -20.47 13.38
N THR A 404 40.28 -19.77 13.02
CA THR A 404 40.79 -18.62 13.79
C THR A 404 40.14 -17.30 13.42
N GLU A 405 39.51 -17.25 12.25
CA GLU A 405 38.88 -16.04 11.69
C GLU A 405 37.45 -16.31 11.26
N ARG A 406 36.64 -15.26 11.32
CA ARG A 406 35.27 -15.29 10.77
C ARG A 406 35.32 -15.41 9.25
N LYS A 407 34.41 -16.20 8.68
CA LYS A 407 34.22 -16.37 7.25
C LYS A 407 33.14 -15.43 6.75
N SER A 408 33.46 -14.61 5.75
CA SER A 408 32.51 -13.67 5.16
C SER A 408 31.55 -14.36 4.18
N VAL A 409 30.24 -14.03 4.25
CA VAL A 409 29.22 -14.43 3.31
C VAL A 409 28.56 -13.18 2.79
N LYS A 410 28.61 -12.96 1.48
CA LYS A 410 27.98 -11.82 0.82
C LYS A 410 26.74 -12.28 0.06
N LEU A 411 25.58 -11.75 0.45
CA LEU A 411 24.32 -11.90 -0.30
C LEU A 411 24.14 -10.71 -1.24
N GLU A 412 23.95 -11.00 -2.53
CA GLU A 412 23.80 -9.98 -3.57
C GLU A 412 22.66 -10.34 -4.56
N ASN A 413 22.03 -9.31 -5.08
CA ASN A 413 21.15 -9.37 -6.26
C ASN A 413 20.02 -10.39 -6.27
N GLY A 414 19.43 -10.67 -5.14
CA GLY A 414 18.07 -11.17 -5.08
C GLY A 414 17.79 -12.63 -5.44
N ASN A 415 18.76 -13.41 -5.83
CA ASN A 415 18.53 -14.80 -6.28
C ASN A 415 19.01 -15.88 -5.31
N ASN A 416 19.12 -15.56 -4.01
CA ASN A 416 19.73 -16.43 -3.01
C ASN A 416 21.16 -16.86 -3.41
N ILE A 417 21.84 -16.03 -4.19
CA ILE A 417 23.23 -16.22 -4.58
C ILE A 417 24.08 -15.63 -3.48
N ALA A 418 24.97 -16.44 -2.93
CA ALA A 418 25.91 -16.00 -1.93
C ALA A 418 27.35 -16.20 -2.40
N THR A 419 28.24 -15.28 -1.99
CA THR A 419 29.66 -15.34 -2.33
C THR A 419 30.46 -15.46 -1.03
N MET A 420 31.40 -16.41 -0.98
CA MET A 420 32.36 -16.59 0.10
C MET A 420 33.77 -16.62 -0.48
N GLU A 421 34.69 -15.81 0.08
CA GLU A 421 36.12 -15.75 -0.32
C GLU A 421 36.28 -15.64 -1.87
N GLY A 422 35.44 -14.86 -2.53
CA GLY A 422 35.49 -14.66 -3.99
C GLY A 422 34.87 -15.77 -4.82
N THR A 423 34.40 -16.86 -4.21
CA THR A 423 33.69 -17.94 -4.90
C THR A 423 32.17 -17.76 -4.75
N THR A 424 31.48 -17.67 -5.88
CA THR A 424 30.02 -17.55 -5.90
C THR A 424 29.37 -18.93 -5.88
N TYR A 425 28.44 -19.13 -4.99
CA TYR A 425 27.67 -20.36 -4.85
C TYR A 425 26.21 -20.11 -5.20
N ASN A 426 25.66 -20.97 -6.07
CA ASN A 426 24.24 -21.05 -6.32
C ASN A 426 23.72 -22.35 -5.70
N PRO A 427 22.73 -22.31 -4.79
CA PRO A 427 22.19 -23.49 -4.14
C PRO A 427 21.74 -24.58 -5.12
N ALA A 428 21.26 -24.18 -6.32
CA ALA A 428 20.85 -25.12 -7.35
C ALA A 428 22.00 -25.94 -7.95
N ASN A 429 23.24 -25.49 -7.85
CA ASN A 429 24.37 -26.09 -8.55
C ASN A 429 25.42 -26.73 -7.65
N ASN A 430 25.61 -26.23 -6.40
CA ASN A 430 26.78 -26.55 -5.59
C ASN A 430 26.46 -27.01 -4.14
N GLY A 431 25.21 -27.20 -3.79
CA GLY A 431 24.78 -27.66 -2.45
C GLY A 431 25.03 -26.68 -1.31
N GLY A 432 25.61 -25.50 -1.56
CA GLY A 432 25.84 -24.45 -0.57
C GLY A 432 27.27 -23.90 -0.52
N LEU A 433 27.50 -23.01 0.44
CA LEU A 433 28.80 -22.41 0.75
C LEU A 433 29.64 -23.38 1.56
N HIS A 434 30.85 -23.71 1.10
CA HIS A 434 31.72 -24.65 1.78
C HIS A 434 32.64 -23.94 2.78
N ILE A 435 32.56 -24.33 4.07
CA ILE A 435 33.50 -23.96 5.11
C ILE A 435 34.36 -25.18 5.44
N VAL A 436 35.67 -25.07 5.17
CA VAL A 436 36.62 -26.18 5.29
C VAL A 436 37.38 -26.11 6.60
N ASN A 437 37.45 -27.22 7.37
CA ASN A 437 38.39 -27.36 8.50
C ASN A 437 39.50 -28.34 8.13
N GLN A 438 40.68 -28.03 8.66
CA GLN A 438 41.84 -28.92 8.54
C GLN A 438 41.81 -29.98 9.65
N SER A 439 42.13 -31.23 9.32
CA SER A 439 42.24 -32.28 10.33
C SER A 439 43.37 -32.00 11.30
N GLY A 440 43.17 -32.39 12.54
CA GLY A 440 44.26 -32.44 13.53
C GLY A 440 45.33 -33.46 13.16
N THR A 441 46.54 -33.28 13.71
CA THR A 441 47.67 -34.18 13.48
C THR A 441 47.82 -35.15 14.63
N VAL A 442 48.08 -36.42 14.33
CA VAL A 442 48.49 -37.37 15.34
C VAL A 442 49.98 -37.13 15.62
N LEU A 443 50.30 -36.68 16.84
CA LEU A 443 51.69 -36.48 17.23
C LEU A 443 52.38 -37.84 17.42
N PRO A 444 53.69 -38.00 17.04
CA PRO A 444 54.40 -39.22 17.25
C PRO A 444 54.53 -39.53 18.75
N GLY A 445 54.00 -40.67 19.14
CA GLY A 445 54.14 -41.13 20.50
C GLY A 445 55.51 -41.81 20.71
N THR A 446 56.33 -41.38 21.74
CA THR A 446 57.58 -41.98 22.09
C THR A 446 57.42 -43.32 22.84
N GLY A 447 56.19 -43.80 23.07
CA GLY A 447 55.93 -44.96 23.95
C GLY A 447 55.40 -46.25 23.30
N GLY A 448 55.22 -46.28 21.93
CA GLY A 448 54.43 -47.40 21.33
C GLY A 448 55.25 -48.63 20.95
N MET A 449 56.30 -48.54 20.17
CA MET A 449 57.10 -49.72 19.71
C MET A 449 58.47 -49.88 20.32
N GLY A 450 59.08 -48.78 20.82
CA GLY A 450 60.45 -48.78 21.34
C GLY A 450 60.56 -49.57 22.66
N THR A 451 59.65 -49.41 23.57
CA THR A 451 59.65 -50.09 24.87
C THR A 451 59.48 -51.60 24.74
N THR A 452 58.59 -52.07 23.87
CA THR A 452 58.40 -53.52 23.66
C THR A 452 59.65 -54.18 23.03
N LEU A 453 60.33 -53.47 22.08
CA LEU A 453 61.53 -53.97 21.48
C LEU A 453 62.67 -53.98 22.51
N PHE A 454 62.77 -52.97 23.37
CA PHE A 454 63.81 -52.96 24.49
C PHE A 454 63.52 -54.06 25.48
N TYR A 455 62.33 -54.37 25.85
CA TYR A 455 62.01 -55.48 26.75
C TYR A 455 62.36 -56.84 26.12
N ILE A 456 62.04 -57.05 24.83
CA ILE A 456 62.32 -58.28 24.10
C ILE A 456 63.87 -58.46 23.96
N VAL A 457 64.54 -57.48 23.47
CA VAL A 457 66.06 -57.55 23.31
C VAL A 457 66.72 -57.58 24.63
N GLY A 458 66.36 -56.70 25.56
CA GLY A 458 67.02 -56.69 26.92
C GLY A 458 66.70 -57.99 27.70
N GLY A 459 65.52 -58.50 27.66
CA GLY A 459 65.15 -59.80 28.26
C GLY A 459 65.90 -60.95 27.60
N GLY A 460 66.04 -60.95 26.30
CA GLY A 460 66.79 -61.97 25.55
C GLY A 460 68.29 -61.97 25.91
N LEU A 461 68.88 -60.77 26.05
CA LEU A 461 70.31 -60.63 26.48
C LEU A 461 70.50 -61.09 27.91
N MET A 462 69.60 -60.83 28.84
CA MET A 462 69.67 -61.33 30.21
C MET A 462 69.56 -62.87 30.27
N VAL A 463 68.72 -63.48 29.52
CA VAL A 463 68.61 -64.96 29.44
C VAL A 463 69.92 -65.59 28.85
N ALA A 464 70.44 -64.98 27.76
CA ALA A 464 71.72 -65.40 27.16
C ALA A 464 72.84 -65.28 28.13
N ALA A 465 73.00 -64.20 28.89
CA ALA A 465 74.00 -63.99 29.88
C ALA A 465 73.91 -65.03 31.05
N PHE A 466 72.66 -65.32 31.44
CA PHE A 466 72.37 -66.34 32.46
C PHE A 466 72.76 -67.76 32.00
N VAL A 467 72.48 -68.10 30.76
CA VAL A 467 72.89 -69.39 30.17
C VAL A 467 74.44 -69.50 30.07
N LEU A 468 75.10 -68.45 29.65
CA LEU A 468 76.53 -68.36 29.58
C LEU A 468 77.21 -68.51 30.97
N LEU A 469 76.68 -67.90 32.00
CA LEU A 469 77.17 -68.03 33.37
C LEU A 469 77.01 -69.46 33.89
N ILE A 470 75.90 -70.11 33.62
CA ILE A 470 75.67 -71.53 33.99
C ILE A 470 76.60 -72.40 33.21
N ALA A 471 76.77 -72.19 31.93
CA ALA A 471 77.75 -72.93 31.10
C ALA A 471 79.20 -72.80 31.63
N LYS A 472 79.65 -71.57 31.94
CA LYS A 472 80.91 -71.28 32.51
C LYS A 472 81.09 -72.01 33.86
N LYS A 473 80.15 -71.95 34.77
CA LYS A 473 80.17 -72.60 36.06
C LYS A 473 80.20 -74.10 35.95
N ARG A 474 79.63 -74.69 34.94
CA ARG A 474 79.69 -76.12 34.64
C ARG A 474 81.07 -76.55 34.09
N MET A 475 81.77 -75.68 33.35
CA MET A 475 83.11 -75.95 32.84
C MET A 475 84.16 -75.87 33.96
N GLU A 476 84.03 -74.90 34.87
CA GLU A 476 84.95 -74.73 36.03
C GLU A 476 84.82 -75.86 37.11
N ASN A 477 83.77 -76.65 37.10
CA ASN A 477 83.57 -77.80 38.01
C ASN A 477 83.93 -79.14 37.36
N LYS A 478 84.68 -79.17 36.24
CA LYS A 478 85.16 -80.38 35.56
C LYS A 478 86.67 -80.55 35.49
N ASP A 479 87.40 -79.74 36.24
CA ASP A 479 88.79 -79.92 36.48
C ASP A 479 89.07 -80.46 37.84
#